data_67be426d30b3ea3a244cf6f39147a93b
#
_entry.id   67be426d30b3ea3a244cf6f39147a93b
#
_cell.length_a   1.000
_cell.length_b   1.000
_cell.length_c   1.000
_cell.angle_alpha   90.00
_cell.angle_beta   90.00
_cell.angle_gamma   90.00
#
_symmetry.space_group_name_H-M   'P 1'
#
loop_
_entity.id
_entity.type
_entity.pdbx_description
1 polymer ?
#
loop_
_entity_poly.entity_id
_entity_poly.type
_entity_poly.pdbx_seq_one_letter_code
_entity_poly.pdbx_strand_id
1 'polypeptide(L)'
;MYLDFTHDHDGERLSGVYDGDPSGATAVVLHGAGTSSAERVLPLVREFGAHGCRGIAFDFAGHGESTGELGELSLRRRFEQAVAVIDAYAGSDGPLLLVGFSMSGQTVADLVAHYGDRVTALGLCAPAVYAAEAWDVPFGDGNGRFSGIIRRPDSWRGAPALEVLRAYEGRAVLAVPGTDAVIPSEVTEAVEEALAARAQYTRFDLPDAQHQLGMWFRDHGEDRRTFVEAVLTA
;
A
#
# COMPACT_ATOMS: atom_id res chain seq x y z
N MET A 1 -5.11 14.37 -16.19
CA MET A 1 -3.98 13.96 -17.10
C MET A 1 -2.80 13.66 -16.21
N TYR A 2 -2.23 12.45 -16.29
CA TYR A 2 -1.05 12.10 -15.50
C TYR A 2 0.13 12.99 -15.86
N LEU A 3 0.87 13.36 -14.83
CA LEU A 3 2.19 13.97 -14.95
C LEU A 3 3.19 12.97 -14.41
N ASP A 4 4.16 12.61 -15.25
CA ASP A 4 5.22 11.69 -14.87
C ASP A 4 6.27 12.43 -14.05
N PHE A 5 6.91 11.71 -13.13
CA PHE A 5 8.08 12.18 -12.40
C PHE A 5 9.13 11.09 -12.29
N THR A 6 10.36 11.51 -12.05
CA THR A 6 11.43 10.65 -11.58
C THR A 6 12.02 11.23 -10.30
N HIS A 7 12.38 10.36 -9.36
CA HIS A 7 12.95 10.73 -8.07
C HIS A 7 14.18 9.89 -7.79
N ASP A 8 15.32 10.55 -7.61
CA ASP A 8 16.57 9.86 -7.26
C ASP A 8 16.61 9.64 -5.75
N HIS A 9 16.78 8.39 -5.33
CA HIS A 9 16.86 7.97 -3.93
C HIS A 9 17.87 6.83 -3.77
N ASP A 10 18.87 7.04 -2.94
CA ASP A 10 19.90 6.04 -2.57
C ASP A 10 20.55 5.33 -3.78
N GLY A 11 20.84 6.10 -4.84
CA GLY A 11 21.47 5.59 -6.07
C GLY A 11 20.49 4.95 -7.06
N GLU A 12 19.22 4.88 -6.74
CA GLU A 12 18.15 4.40 -7.61
C GLU A 12 17.30 5.56 -8.13
N ARG A 13 16.76 5.40 -9.33
CA ARG A 13 15.80 6.33 -9.92
C ARG A 13 14.42 5.70 -9.90
N LEU A 14 13.54 6.25 -9.06
CA LEU A 14 12.14 5.84 -8.94
C LEU A 14 11.31 6.57 -9.98
N SER A 15 10.52 5.84 -10.74
CA SER A 15 9.57 6.37 -11.73
C SER A 15 8.16 6.37 -11.14
N GLY A 16 7.42 7.46 -11.35
CA GLY A 16 6.07 7.57 -10.82
C GLY A 16 5.21 8.55 -11.59
N VAL A 17 3.97 8.63 -11.18
CA VAL A 17 2.97 9.54 -11.75
C VAL A 17 2.16 10.20 -10.65
N TYR A 18 1.65 11.39 -10.94
CA TYR A 18 0.61 12.01 -10.14
C TYR A 18 -0.50 12.59 -11.03
N ASP A 19 -1.71 12.70 -10.48
CA ASP A 19 -2.88 13.34 -11.10
C ASP A 19 -3.63 14.14 -10.03
N GLY A 20 -4.37 15.16 -10.43
CA GLY A 20 -5.20 15.96 -9.54
C GLY A 20 -4.54 17.22 -8.96
N ASP A 21 -5.30 17.92 -8.12
CA ASP A 21 -4.92 19.22 -7.56
C ASP A 21 -4.02 19.04 -6.31
N PRO A 22 -2.87 19.70 -6.24
CA PRO A 22 -1.98 19.63 -5.08
C PRO A 22 -2.53 20.33 -3.81
N SER A 23 -3.59 21.12 -3.92
CA SER A 23 -4.22 21.82 -2.79
C SER A 23 -5.14 20.93 -1.94
N GLY A 24 -5.50 19.77 -2.44
CA GLY A 24 -6.36 18.79 -1.74
C GLY A 24 -5.57 17.80 -0.88
N ALA A 25 -6.28 16.81 -0.33
CA ALA A 25 -5.65 15.67 0.30
C ALA A 25 -4.84 14.87 -0.75
N THR A 26 -3.75 14.26 -0.33
CA THR A 26 -2.93 13.42 -1.22
C THR A 26 -3.17 11.94 -0.96
N ALA A 27 -3.64 11.23 -1.99
CA ALA A 27 -3.80 9.78 -1.99
C ALA A 27 -2.55 9.12 -2.60
N VAL A 28 -1.82 8.36 -1.82
CA VAL A 28 -0.63 7.61 -2.26
C VAL A 28 -1.02 6.15 -2.43
N VAL A 29 -0.91 5.65 -3.65
CA VAL A 29 -1.33 4.29 -4.02
C VAL A 29 -0.10 3.42 -4.30
N LEU A 30 0.16 2.47 -3.41
CA LEU A 30 1.34 1.63 -3.37
C LEU A 30 1.04 0.23 -3.91
N HIS A 31 1.69 -0.15 -5.00
CA HIS A 31 1.55 -1.47 -5.60
C HIS A 31 2.16 -2.59 -4.74
N GLY A 32 1.74 -3.85 -4.96
CA GLY A 32 2.27 -5.04 -4.29
C GLY A 32 3.70 -5.40 -4.72
N ALA A 33 4.11 -6.62 -4.38
CA ALA A 33 5.40 -7.18 -4.76
C ALA A 33 5.35 -7.98 -6.08
N GLY A 34 6.46 -8.61 -6.43
CA GLY A 34 6.61 -9.49 -7.58
C GLY A 34 6.56 -8.75 -8.90
N THR A 35 5.67 -9.14 -9.80
CA THR A 35 5.48 -8.51 -11.12
C THR A 35 4.54 -7.31 -11.10
N SER A 36 4.22 -6.77 -9.92
CA SER A 36 3.36 -5.60 -9.78
C SER A 36 4.11 -4.32 -10.16
N SER A 37 3.38 -3.29 -10.53
CA SER A 37 3.92 -1.97 -10.87
C SER A 37 2.88 -0.88 -10.61
N ALA A 38 3.31 0.38 -10.67
CA ALA A 38 2.43 1.54 -10.58
C ALA A 38 1.33 1.50 -11.66
N GLU A 39 1.63 1.00 -12.86
CA GLU A 39 0.67 0.88 -13.96
C GLU A 39 -0.63 0.19 -13.54
N ARG A 40 -0.53 -0.86 -12.70
CA ARG A 40 -1.70 -1.63 -12.25
C ARG A 40 -2.64 -0.84 -11.34
N VAL A 41 -2.15 0.22 -10.73
CA VAL A 41 -2.91 1.04 -9.76
C VAL A 41 -3.24 2.44 -10.28
N LEU A 42 -2.81 2.80 -11.51
CA LEU A 42 -3.12 4.08 -12.14
C LEU A 42 -4.62 4.41 -12.20
N PRO A 43 -5.53 3.45 -12.43
CA PRO A 43 -6.96 3.74 -12.40
C PRO A 43 -7.44 4.31 -11.06
N LEU A 44 -6.86 3.87 -9.92
CA LEU A 44 -7.16 4.44 -8.60
C LEU A 44 -6.59 5.84 -8.44
N VAL A 45 -5.35 6.08 -8.89
CA VAL A 45 -4.74 7.43 -8.90
C VAL A 45 -5.67 8.43 -9.62
N ARG A 46 -6.19 8.04 -10.79
CA ARG A 46 -7.13 8.87 -11.56
C ARG A 46 -8.46 9.05 -10.84
N GLU A 47 -8.97 8.00 -10.21
CA GLU A 47 -10.25 8.05 -9.49
C GLU A 47 -10.14 9.00 -8.29
N PHE A 48 -9.06 8.95 -7.50
CA PHE A 48 -8.80 9.94 -6.45
C PHE A 48 -8.69 11.36 -7.01
N GLY A 49 -8.01 11.54 -8.17
CA GLY A 49 -7.94 12.82 -8.86
C GLY A 49 -9.29 13.36 -9.28
N ALA A 50 -10.20 12.51 -9.75
CA ALA A 50 -11.57 12.88 -10.12
C ALA A 50 -12.40 13.34 -8.90
N HIS A 51 -12.04 12.90 -7.69
CA HIS A 51 -12.67 13.30 -6.43
C HIS A 51 -11.96 14.47 -5.73
N GLY A 52 -11.08 15.19 -6.44
CA GLY A 52 -10.41 16.39 -5.92
C GLY A 52 -9.19 16.14 -5.03
N CYS A 53 -8.70 14.91 -4.97
CA CYS A 53 -7.44 14.58 -4.33
C CYS A 53 -6.28 14.67 -5.32
N ARG A 54 -5.06 14.85 -4.82
CA ARG A 54 -3.87 14.54 -5.58
C ARG A 54 -3.59 13.03 -5.45
N GLY A 55 -3.72 12.28 -6.53
CA GLY A 55 -3.32 10.87 -6.56
C GLY A 55 -1.85 10.73 -6.94
N ILE A 56 -1.09 9.88 -6.24
CA ILE A 56 0.32 9.56 -6.52
C ILE A 56 0.49 8.04 -6.56
N ALA A 57 1.23 7.53 -7.53
CA ALA A 57 1.76 6.18 -7.53
C ALA A 57 3.18 6.18 -8.11
N PHE A 58 4.01 5.25 -7.68
CA PHE A 58 5.36 5.08 -8.20
C PHE A 58 5.76 3.60 -8.19
N ASP A 59 6.74 3.26 -9.00
CA ASP A 59 7.37 1.94 -8.99
C ASP A 59 8.46 1.90 -7.92
N PHE A 60 8.38 0.95 -7.00
CA PHE A 60 9.50 0.64 -6.12
C PHE A 60 10.70 0.15 -6.93
N ALA A 61 11.92 0.28 -6.41
CA ALA A 61 13.13 -0.21 -7.07
C ALA A 61 12.96 -1.66 -7.57
N GLY A 62 13.49 -1.93 -8.77
CA GLY A 62 13.37 -3.24 -9.40
C GLY A 62 11.97 -3.60 -9.92
N HIS A 63 11.05 -2.61 -9.97
CA HIS A 63 9.71 -2.77 -10.56
C HIS A 63 9.49 -1.73 -11.66
N GLY A 64 8.63 -2.07 -12.62
CA GLY A 64 8.17 -1.17 -13.68
C GLY A 64 9.31 -0.44 -14.37
N GLU A 65 9.25 0.89 -14.36
CA GLU A 65 10.24 1.77 -14.99
C GLU A 65 11.33 2.28 -14.01
N SER A 66 11.27 1.88 -12.73
CA SER A 66 12.30 2.21 -11.74
C SER A 66 13.55 1.37 -11.92
N THR A 67 14.72 1.99 -11.65
CA THR A 67 15.99 1.27 -11.65
C THR A 67 16.16 0.42 -10.38
N GLY A 68 17.28 -0.29 -10.26
CA GLY A 68 17.57 -1.18 -9.14
C GLY A 68 17.15 -2.63 -9.41
N GLU A 69 17.44 -3.48 -8.45
CA GLU A 69 17.17 -4.91 -8.54
C GLU A 69 16.17 -5.33 -7.46
N LEU A 70 15.10 -6.04 -7.86
CA LEU A 70 14.09 -6.53 -6.93
C LEU A 70 14.69 -7.32 -5.77
N GLY A 71 15.75 -8.09 -6.04
CA GLY A 71 16.43 -8.91 -5.04
C GLY A 71 17.12 -8.09 -3.95
N GLU A 72 17.50 -6.86 -4.21
CA GLU A 72 18.14 -5.96 -3.25
C GLU A 72 17.14 -5.16 -2.40
N LEU A 73 15.89 -5.16 -2.82
CA LEU A 73 14.82 -4.50 -2.08
C LEU A 73 14.51 -5.27 -0.78
N SER A 74 14.15 -4.55 0.28
CA SER A 74 13.65 -5.08 1.55
C SER A 74 12.37 -4.33 1.96
N LEU A 75 11.72 -4.75 3.03
CA LEU A 75 10.57 -4.01 3.58
C LEU A 75 11.01 -2.60 4.02
N ARG A 76 12.18 -2.46 4.66
CA ARG A 76 12.76 -1.18 5.04
C ARG A 76 12.99 -0.28 3.83
N ARG A 77 13.62 -0.77 2.77
CA ARG A 77 13.89 0.04 1.57
C ARG A 77 12.60 0.49 0.89
N ARG A 78 11.56 -0.37 0.86
CA ARG A 78 10.23 0.04 0.37
C ARG A 78 9.65 1.20 1.19
N PHE A 79 9.75 1.13 2.51
CA PHE A 79 9.33 2.21 3.39
C PHE A 79 10.12 3.50 3.12
N GLU A 80 11.45 3.44 3.07
CA GLU A 80 12.34 4.59 2.82
C GLU A 80 12.04 5.25 1.45
N GLN A 81 11.84 4.46 0.40
CA GLN A 81 11.44 4.96 -0.93
C GLN A 81 10.07 5.62 -0.90
N ALA A 82 9.09 5.03 -0.18
CA ALA A 82 7.77 5.63 -0.04
C ALA A 82 7.83 6.97 0.72
N VAL A 83 8.60 7.07 1.80
CA VAL A 83 8.84 8.34 2.52
C VAL A 83 9.46 9.37 1.58
N ALA A 84 10.51 9.02 0.85
CA ALA A 84 11.20 9.94 -0.07
C ALA A 84 10.25 10.52 -1.15
N VAL A 85 9.40 9.67 -1.73
CA VAL A 85 8.41 10.12 -2.73
C VAL A 85 7.31 10.97 -2.08
N ILE A 86 6.80 10.58 -0.93
CA ILE A 86 5.75 11.34 -0.22
C ILE A 86 6.26 12.72 0.16
N ASP A 87 7.44 12.82 0.75
CA ASP A 87 8.03 14.08 1.17
C ASP A 87 8.30 15.03 -0.02
N ALA A 88 8.69 14.46 -1.17
CA ALA A 88 8.95 15.25 -2.36
C ALA A 88 7.69 15.73 -3.08
N TYR A 89 6.61 14.93 -3.09
CA TYR A 89 5.49 15.16 -3.99
C TYR A 89 4.12 15.36 -3.32
N ALA A 90 3.96 15.03 -2.04
CA ALA A 90 2.67 15.14 -1.34
C ALA A 90 2.47 16.46 -0.55
N GLY A 91 3.44 17.38 -0.63
CA GLY A 91 3.43 18.59 0.20
C GLY A 91 3.69 18.28 1.68
N SER A 92 4.03 19.32 2.49
CA SER A 92 4.46 19.13 3.88
C SER A 92 3.31 18.94 4.88
N ASP A 93 2.14 19.53 4.64
CA ASP A 93 1.13 19.75 5.68
C ASP A 93 -0.27 19.18 5.37
N GLY A 94 -0.49 18.71 4.14
CA GLY A 94 -1.80 18.20 3.71
C GLY A 94 -2.11 16.80 4.25
N PRO A 95 -3.41 16.44 4.39
CA PRO A 95 -3.83 15.11 4.77
C PRO A 95 -3.33 14.06 3.78
N LEU A 96 -2.88 12.92 4.30
CA LEU A 96 -2.50 11.74 3.53
C LEU A 96 -3.59 10.67 3.59
N LEU A 97 -3.89 10.09 2.43
CA LEU A 97 -4.65 8.87 2.29
C LEU A 97 -3.70 7.82 1.73
N LEU A 98 -3.52 6.72 2.43
CA LEU A 98 -2.58 5.68 2.03
C LEU A 98 -3.32 4.44 1.54
N VAL A 99 -3.07 4.03 0.31
CA VAL A 99 -3.66 2.81 -0.28
C VAL A 99 -2.55 1.82 -0.56
N GLY A 100 -2.64 0.61 0.01
CA GLY A 100 -1.62 -0.41 -0.13
C GLY A 100 -2.16 -1.76 -0.59
N PHE A 101 -1.52 -2.35 -1.59
CA PHE A 101 -1.85 -3.66 -2.13
C PHE A 101 -0.88 -4.73 -1.62
N SER A 102 -1.40 -5.85 -1.12
CA SER A 102 -0.61 -7.01 -0.73
C SER A 102 0.56 -6.63 0.19
N MET A 103 1.82 -6.83 -0.21
CA MET A 103 3.00 -6.45 0.57
C MET A 103 3.00 -4.97 1.02
N SER A 104 2.38 -4.07 0.29
CA SER A 104 2.26 -2.67 0.70
C SER A 104 1.31 -2.44 1.88
N GLY A 105 0.58 -3.45 2.33
CA GLY A 105 -0.12 -3.40 3.64
C GLY A 105 0.86 -3.15 4.79
N GLN A 106 2.02 -3.83 4.78
CA GLN A 106 3.12 -3.55 5.72
C GLN A 106 3.64 -2.12 5.56
N THR A 107 3.96 -1.70 4.32
CA THR A 107 4.48 -0.35 4.05
C THR A 107 3.51 0.74 4.51
N VAL A 108 2.20 0.56 4.33
CA VAL A 108 1.17 1.49 4.82
C VAL A 108 1.20 1.60 6.34
N ALA A 109 1.29 0.48 7.06
CA ALA A 109 1.40 0.52 8.53
C ALA A 109 2.67 1.26 8.99
N ASP A 110 3.81 1.02 8.32
CA ASP A 110 5.06 1.72 8.62
C ASP A 110 4.95 3.23 8.37
N LEU A 111 4.26 3.64 7.29
CA LEU A 111 3.98 5.04 6.98
C LEU A 111 3.01 5.68 7.99
N VAL A 112 2.00 4.94 8.49
CA VAL A 112 1.14 5.41 9.59
C VAL A 112 1.96 5.70 10.83
N ALA A 113 2.88 4.81 11.21
CA ALA A 113 3.77 5.04 12.34
C ALA A 113 4.69 6.26 12.15
N HIS A 114 5.09 6.54 10.91
CA HIS A 114 5.98 7.66 10.56
C HIS A 114 5.26 9.01 10.51
N TYR A 115 4.11 9.07 9.82
CA TYR A 115 3.40 10.33 9.58
C TYR A 115 2.31 10.66 10.63
N GLY A 116 1.96 9.70 11.48
CA GLY A 116 0.99 9.90 12.57
C GLY A 116 -0.34 10.46 12.09
N ASP A 117 -0.83 11.48 12.77
CA ASP A 117 -2.15 12.10 12.54
C ASP A 117 -2.32 12.73 11.15
N ARG A 118 -1.22 12.90 10.41
CA ARG A 118 -1.30 13.33 9.02
C ARG A 118 -1.99 12.30 8.13
N VAL A 119 -1.93 11.01 8.49
CA VAL A 119 -2.62 9.93 7.78
C VAL A 119 -4.08 9.88 8.23
N THR A 120 -4.99 10.35 7.41
CA THR A 120 -6.42 10.48 7.75
C THR A 120 -7.29 9.36 7.22
N ALA A 121 -6.82 8.60 6.22
CA ALA A 121 -7.54 7.44 5.69
C ALA A 121 -6.61 6.35 5.15
N LEU A 122 -7.04 5.10 5.27
CA LEU A 122 -6.37 3.91 4.75
C LEU A 122 -7.28 3.15 3.78
N GLY A 123 -6.68 2.64 2.70
CA GLY A 123 -7.26 1.63 1.85
C GLY A 123 -6.32 0.42 1.81
N LEU A 124 -6.67 -0.67 2.48
CA LEU A 124 -5.86 -1.88 2.49
C LEU A 124 -6.48 -2.94 1.58
N CYS A 125 -5.77 -3.36 0.54
CA CYS A 125 -6.26 -4.26 -0.51
C CYS A 125 -5.52 -5.60 -0.41
N ALA A 126 -6.18 -6.65 0.10
CA ALA A 126 -5.59 -7.96 0.36
C ALA A 126 -4.21 -7.85 1.06
N PRO A 127 -4.12 -7.14 2.20
CA PRO A 127 -2.86 -6.73 2.79
C PRO A 127 -2.07 -7.90 3.38
N ALA A 128 -0.74 -7.81 3.28
CA ALA A 128 0.19 -8.64 4.03
C ALA A 128 0.83 -7.84 5.17
N VAL A 129 1.11 -8.51 6.27
CA VAL A 129 1.91 -8.01 7.39
C VAL A 129 2.98 -9.05 7.74
N TYR A 130 4.13 -8.60 8.24
CA TYR A 130 5.31 -9.45 8.37
C TYR A 130 5.96 -9.33 9.74
N ALA A 131 6.59 -10.43 10.17
CA ALA A 131 7.42 -10.44 11.37
C ALA A 131 8.54 -9.41 11.29
N ALA A 132 8.88 -8.78 12.41
CA ALA A 132 9.95 -7.78 12.50
C ALA A 132 11.30 -8.29 11.96
N GLU A 133 11.56 -9.60 12.07
CA GLU A 133 12.75 -10.25 11.53
C GLU A 133 12.93 -10.09 10.01
N ALA A 134 11.85 -9.84 9.26
CA ALA A 134 11.88 -9.68 7.81
C ALA A 134 12.28 -8.27 7.36
N TRP A 135 12.27 -7.29 8.26
CA TRP A 135 12.38 -5.87 7.96
C TRP A 135 13.60 -5.49 7.10
N ASP A 136 14.79 -5.94 7.52
CA ASP A 136 16.05 -5.64 6.84
C ASP A 136 16.50 -6.70 5.84
N VAL A 137 15.72 -7.79 5.68
CA VAL A 137 16.18 -8.92 4.85
C VAL A 137 15.88 -8.63 3.38
N PRO A 138 16.90 -8.61 2.50
CA PRO A 138 16.69 -8.47 1.07
C PRO A 138 15.83 -9.60 0.51
N PHE A 139 14.96 -9.29 -0.45
CA PHE A 139 14.04 -10.27 -1.04
C PHE A 139 14.75 -11.39 -1.80
N GLY A 140 15.93 -11.08 -2.38
CA GLY A 140 16.78 -11.99 -3.13
C GLY A 140 18.09 -12.31 -2.42
N ASP A 141 18.09 -12.58 -1.11
CA ASP A 141 19.30 -12.83 -0.32
C ASP A 141 20.09 -14.10 -0.70
N GLY A 142 19.71 -14.78 -1.77
CA GLY A 142 20.34 -15.98 -2.30
C GLY A 142 20.10 -17.26 -1.50
N ASN A 143 19.69 -17.16 -0.25
CA ASN A 143 19.44 -18.28 0.67
C ASN A 143 17.95 -18.49 0.96
N GLY A 144 17.08 -17.66 0.39
CA GLY A 144 15.63 -17.69 0.63
C GLY A 144 15.22 -17.32 2.05
N ARG A 145 16.07 -16.57 2.77
CA ARG A 145 15.81 -16.18 4.17
C ARG A 145 14.54 -15.36 4.31
N PHE A 146 14.34 -14.36 3.44
CA PHE A 146 13.11 -13.56 3.44
C PHE A 146 11.88 -14.47 3.29
N SER A 147 11.86 -15.31 2.25
CA SER A 147 10.77 -16.27 2.01
C SER A 147 10.58 -17.25 3.16
N GLY A 148 11.67 -17.70 3.79
CA GLY A 148 11.64 -18.58 4.95
C GLY A 148 11.01 -17.94 6.18
N ILE A 149 11.25 -16.65 6.42
CA ILE A 149 10.63 -15.90 7.52
C ILE A 149 9.14 -15.71 7.27
N ILE A 150 8.76 -15.15 6.12
CA ILE A 150 7.38 -14.75 5.85
C ILE A 150 6.42 -15.92 5.63
N ARG A 151 6.96 -17.11 5.25
CA ARG A 151 6.16 -18.33 5.04
C ARG A 151 6.16 -19.26 6.26
N ARG A 152 6.88 -18.93 7.31
CA ARG A 152 6.82 -19.70 8.56
C ARG A 152 5.41 -19.58 9.15
N PRO A 153 4.78 -20.69 9.52
CA PRO A 153 3.44 -20.67 10.12
C PRO A 153 3.36 -19.65 11.27
N ASP A 154 2.32 -18.87 11.29
CA ASP A 154 2.03 -17.85 12.31
C ASP A 154 3.09 -16.74 12.51
N SER A 155 4.09 -16.61 11.62
CA SER A 155 5.13 -15.58 11.73
C SER A 155 4.57 -14.16 11.77
N TRP A 156 3.44 -13.92 11.13
CA TRP A 156 2.74 -12.63 11.06
C TRP A 156 2.10 -12.21 12.40
N ARG A 157 1.84 -13.15 13.34
CA ARG A 157 1.18 -12.84 14.62
C ARG A 157 1.94 -11.83 15.48
N GLY A 158 3.26 -11.78 15.34
CA GLY A 158 4.13 -10.80 15.98
C GLY A 158 4.49 -9.61 15.10
N ALA A 159 3.75 -9.35 14.02
CA ALA A 159 4.04 -8.24 13.12
C ALA A 159 3.78 -6.88 13.82
N PRO A 160 4.78 -5.99 13.90
CA PRO A 160 4.61 -4.65 14.47
C PRO A 160 3.50 -3.84 13.78
N ALA A 161 3.26 -4.09 12.50
CA ALA A 161 2.18 -3.48 11.73
C ALA A 161 0.80 -3.67 12.37
N LEU A 162 0.52 -4.82 13.01
CA LEU A 162 -0.77 -5.06 13.67
C LEU A 162 -0.98 -4.13 14.87
N GLU A 163 0.07 -3.79 15.62
CA GLU A 163 -0.03 -2.85 16.74
C GLU A 163 -0.29 -1.43 16.24
N VAL A 164 0.37 -1.04 15.14
CA VAL A 164 0.15 0.27 14.50
C VAL A 164 -1.30 0.39 14.01
N LEU A 165 -1.80 -0.63 13.30
CA LEU A 165 -3.17 -0.65 12.80
C LEU A 165 -4.20 -0.66 13.93
N ARG A 166 -3.91 -1.34 15.05
CA ARG A 166 -4.78 -1.35 16.24
C ARG A 166 -4.85 0.00 16.93
N ALA A 167 -3.79 0.79 16.87
CA ALA A 167 -3.75 2.13 17.44
C ALA A 167 -4.30 3.22 16.51
N TYR A 168 -4.51 2.91 15.24
CA TYR A 168 -4.97 3.87 14.24
C TYR A 168 -6.43 4.29 14.48
N GLU A 169 -6.70 5.61 14.47
CA GLU A 169 -8.02 6.18 14.79
C GLU A 169 -8.71 6.86 13.57
N GLY A 170 -8.02 6.94 12.41
CA GLY A 170 -8.60 7.51 11.19
C GLY A 170 -9.57 6.54 10.49
N ARG A 171 -9.97 6.88 9.27
CA ARG A 171 -10.81 6.00 8.43
C ARG A 171 -9.99 4.85 7.86
N ALA A 172 -10.58 3.65 7.80
CA ALA A 172 -9.92 2.48 7.23
C ALA A 172 -10.89 1.62 6.44
N VAL A 173 -10.56 1.35 5.18
CA VAL A 173 -11.28 0.44 4.31
C VAL A 173 -10.40 -0.77 4.02
N LEU A 174 -10.89 -1.97 4.32
CA LEU A 174 -10.23 -3.23 4.01
C LEU A 174 -10.94 -3.91 2.85
N ALA A 175 -10.32 -3.91 1.67
CA ALA A 175 -10.81 -4.63 0.50
C ALA A 175 -10.38 -6.10 0.55
N VAL A 176 -11.38 -6.99 0.59
CA VAL A 176 -11.19 -8.44 0.75
C VAL A 176 -11.66 -9.17 -0.50
N PRO A 177 -10.79 -9.87 -1.21
CA PRO A 177 -11.18 -10.70 -2.35
C PRO A 177 -11.92 -11.96 -1.87
N GLY A 178 -12.87 -12.45 -2.64
CA GLY A 178 -13.62 -13.67 -2.32
C GLY A 178 -12.75 -14.93 -2.34
N THR A 179 -11.63 -14.90 -3.07
CA THR A 179 -10.63 -15.98 -3.08
C THR A 179 -9.22 -15.39 -3.03
N ASP A 180 -8.48 -15.71 -1.98
CA ASP A 180 -7.06 -15.35 -1.88
C ASP A 180 -6.19 -16.58 -1.65
N ALA A 181 -5.42 -16.95 -2.68
CA ALA A 181 -4.47 -18.06 -2.61
C ALA A 181 -3.06 -17.62 -2.14
N VAL A 182 -2.88 -16.34 -1.85
CA VAL A 182 -1.57 -15.74 -1.49
C VAL A 182 -1.51 -15.36 -0.02
N ILE A 183 -2.54 -14.65 0.46
CA ILE A 183 -2.64 -14.22 1.85
C ILE A 183 -3.58 -15.18 2.59
N PRO A 184 -3.12 -15.83 3.67
CA PRO A 184 -3.99 -16.65 4.53
C PRO A 184 -5.15 -15.83 5.11
N SER A 185 -6.33 -16.42 5.21
CA SER A 185 -7.51 -15.75 5.79
C SER A 185 -7.26 -15.22 7.20
N GLU A 186 -6.45 -15.93 7.98
CA GLU A 186 -6.08 -15.56 9.35
C GLU A 186 -5.30 -14.25 9.42
N VAL A 187 -4.53 -13.91 8.36
CA VAL A 187 -3.85 -12.61 8.25
C VAL A 187 -4.88 -11.50 8.00
N THR A 188 -5.82 -11.75 7.08
CA THR A 188 -6.91 -10.81 6.79
C THR A 188 -7.76 -10.56 8.04
N GLU A 189 -8.12 -11.61 8.78
CA GLU A 189 -8.88 -11.53 10.03
C GLU A 189 -8.12 -10.74 11.12
N ALA A 190 -6.80 -10.95 11.24
CA ALA A 190 -5.98 -10.21 12.21
C ALA A 190 -5.86 -8.71 11.86
N VAL A 191 -5.75 -8.37 10.58
CA VAL A 191 -5.76 -6.98 10.11
C VAL A 191 -7.13 -6.34 10.36
N GLU A 192 -8.21 -7.06 10.09
CA GLU A 192 -9.58 -6.61 10.35
C GLU A 192 -9.79 -6.34 11.85
N GLU A 193 -9.41 -7.29 12.72
CA GLU A 193 -9.51 -7.13 14.18
C GLU A 193 -8.69 -5.92 14.66
N ALA A 194 -7.49 -5.72 14.12
CA ALA A 194 -6.65 -4.59 14.47
C ALA A 194 -7.30 -3.25 14.08
N LEU A 195 -7.81 -3.12 12.86
CA LEU A 195 -8.48 -1.91 12.39
C LEU A 195 -9.78 -1.63 13.15
N ALA A 196 -10.59 -2.66 13.40
CA ALA A 196 -11.87 -2.52 14.11
C ALA A 196 -11.72 -2.07 15.57
N ALA A 197 -10.50 -2.07 16.12
CA ALA A 197 -10.26 -1.69 17.51
C ALA A 197 -10.53 -0.19 17.77
N ARG A 198 -10.12 0.69 16.82
CA ARG A 198 -10.20 2.14 16.99
C ARG A 198 -10.54 2.93 15.74
N ALA A 199 -10.26 2.39 14.54
CA ALA A 199 -10.53 3.09 13.29
C ALA A 199 -12.04 3.18 13.01
N GLN A 200 -12.42 4.18 12.21
CA GLN A 200 -13.70 4.16 11.51
C GLN A 200 -13.57 3.14 10.36
N TYR A 201 -13.87 1.88 10.70
CA TYR A 201 -13.57 0.73 9.89
C TYR A 201 -14.72 0.34 8.97
N THR A 202 -14.41 0.07 7.70
CA THR A 202 -15.32 -0.48 6.70
C THR A 202 -14.70 -1.69 6.01
N ARG A 203 -15.40 -2.83 5.99
CA ARG A 203 -15.04 -3.99 5.18
C ARG A 203 -15.66 -3.84 3.78
N PHE A 204 -14.85 -4.04 2.75
CA PHE A 204 -15.25 -3.96 1.34
C PHE A 204 -15.02 -5.32 0.67
N ASP A 205 -16.08 -6.14 0.64
CA ASP A 205 -16.00 -7.49 0.07
C ASP A 205 -16.13 -7.46 -1.44
N LEU A 206 -15.26 -8.22 -2.10
CA LEU A 206 -15.20 -8.42 -3.56
C LEU A 206 -15.31 -9.93 -3.86
N PRO A 207 -16.55 -10.50 -3.82
CA PRO A 207 -16.75 -11.95 -3.81
C PRO A 207 -16.22 -12.68 -5.04
N ASP A 208 -16.19 -12.02 -6.20
CA ASP A 208 -15.71 -12.58 -7.45
C ASP A 208 -14.23 -12.26 -7.74
N ALA A 209 -13.59 -11.43 -6.89
CA ALA A 209 -12.20 -11.06 -7.05
C ALA A 209 -11.24 -12.12 -6.50
N GLN A 210 -10.03 -12.13 -7.05
CA GLN A 210 -8.88 -12.87 -6.56
C GLN A 210 -7.85 -11.89 -5.96
N HIS A 211 -6.74 -12.42 -5.43
CA HIS A 211 -5.68 -11.63 -4.77
C HIS A 211 -5.26 -10.36 -5.50
N GLN A 212 -5.23 -10.38 -6.84
CA GLN A 212 -4.70 -9.27 -7.66
C GLN A 212 -5.70 -8.10 -7.76
N LEU A 213 -6.06 -7.48 -6.64
CA LEU A 213 -7.06 -6.41 -6.58
C LEU A 213 -6.71 -5.17 -7.42
N GLY A 214 -5.43 -4.87 -7.66
CA GLY A 214 -5.05 -3.81 -8.61
C GLY A 214 -5.57 -4.06 -10.03
N MET A 215 -5.50 -5.30 -10.49
CA MET A 215 -6.06 -5.71 -11.78
C MET A 215 -7.59 -5.71 -11.75
N TRP A 216 -8.19 -6.16 -10.64
CA TRP A 216 -9.64 -6.09 -10.45
C TRP A 216 -10.16 -4.68 -10.60
N PHE A 217 -9.62 -3.73 -9.85
CA PHE A 217 -10.04 -2.32 -9.91
C PHE A 217 -9.74 -1.65 -11.26
N ARG A 218 -8.76 -2.12 -12.02
CA ARG A 218 -8.54 -1.67 -13.39
C ARG A 218 -9.73 -2.03 -14.27
N ASP A 219 -10.22 -3.25 -14.14
CA ASP A 219 -11.22 -3.84 -15.04
C ASP A 219 -12.67 -3.61 -14.54
N HIS A 220 -12.87 -3.30 -13.26
CA HIS A 220 -14.19 -3.10 -12.61
C HIS A 220 -14.33 -1.66 -12.08
N GLY A 221 -14.76 -0.76 -12.98
CA GLY A 221 -14.83 0.68 -12.68
C GLY A 221 -15.82 1.06 -11.59
N GLU A 222 -16.91 0.31 -11.41
CA GLU A 222 -17.89 0.55 -10.36
C GLU A 222 -17.31 0.23 -8.98
N ASP A 223 -16.69 -0.95 -8.80
CA ASP A 223 -16.03 -1.34 -7.57
C ASP A 223 -14.90 -0.37 -7.19
N ARG A 224 -14.12 0.05 -8.19
CA ARG A 224 -13.06 1.05 -7.99
C ARG A 224 -13.63 2.36 -7.45
N ARG A 225 -14.70 2.88 -8.04
CA ARG A 225 -15.34 4.12 -7.60
C ARG A 225 -15.88 3.99 -6.19
N THR A 226 -16.63 2.92 -5.92
CA THR A 226 -17.21 2.65 -4.59
C THR A 226 -16.11 2.51 -3.53
N PHE A 227 -15.01 1.82 -3.85
CA PHE A 227 -13.87 1.71 -2.96
C PHE A 227 -13.24 3.08 -2.64
N VAL A 228 -13.01 3.92 -3.66
CA VAL A 228 -12.44 5.25 -3.47
C VAL A 228 -13.38 6.14 -2.66
N GLU A 229 -14.68 6.13 -2.95
CA GLU A 229 -15.69 6.84 -2.17
C GLU A 229 -15.69 6.39 -0.69
N ALA A 230 -15.61 5.09 -0.43
CA ALA A 230 -15.51 4.58 0.93
C ALA A 230 -14.25 5.09 1.64
N VAL A 231 -13.08 5.11 0.99
CA VAL A 231 -11.84 5.66 1.59
C VAL A 231 -11.97 7.16 1.89
N LEU A 232 -12.74 7.88 1.08
CA LEU A 232 -12.91 9.34 1.25
C LEU A 232 -13.97 9.71 2.31
N THR A 233 -14.99 8.87 2.53
CA THR A 233 -16.19 9.25 3.29
C THR A 233 -16.54 8.35 4.48
N ALA A 234 -15.92 7.14 4.57
CA ALA A 234 -16.21 6.17 5.63
C ALA A 234 -15.91 6.70 7.03
#